data_e6116fdb76b8921df3d46703dda82484
#
_entry.id   e6116fdb76b8921df3d46703dda82484
#
_cell.length_a   1.000
_cell.length_b   1.000
_cell.length_c   1.000
_cell.angle_alpha   90.00
_cell.angle_beta   90.00
_cell.angle_gamma   90.00
#
_symmetry.space_group_name_H-M   'P 1'
#
loop_
_entity.id
_entity.type
_entity.pdbx_description
1 polymer ?
#
loop_
_entity_poly.entity_id
_entity_poly.type
_entity_poly.pdbx_seq_one_letter_code
_entity_poly.pdbx_strand_id
1 'polypeptide(L)'
;MVEEKELSIYDDIKDILGVPDESFKESLLVFINGALDIMNQAGAGRPVLLTTETTWNDFQDPEQVEGNKSFNIVRSYVWLRCKAMFDPPANPSTLSRLKELEDEYIWRIELAYSPAPVSEEDNREGR
;
A
#
# COMPACT_ATOMS: atom_id res chain seq x y z
N MET A 1 5.55 21.85 -23.25
CA MET A 1 5.84 20.61 -22.60
C MET A 1 4.60 20.02 -21.98
N VAL A 2 4.48 18.77 -22.11
CA VAL A 2 3.33 18.11 -21.55
C VAL A 2 3.54 17.91 -20.07
N GLU A 3 2.59 18.38 -19.33
CA GLU A 3 2.65 18.16 -17.92
C GLU A 3 2.14 16.80 -17.60
N GLU A 4 2.95 16.04 -16.92
CA GLU A 4 2.55 14.71 -16.56
C GLU A 4 1.52 14.76 -15.48
N LYS A 5 0.36 14.24 -15.78
CA LYS A 5 -0.66 14.15 -14.79
C LYS A 5 -0.43 12.94 -13.94
N GLU A 6 -0.39 13.14 -12.66
CA GLU A 6 -0.17 12.04 -11.76
C GLU A 6 -1.35 11.09 -11.78
N LEU A 7 -1.05 9.80 -11.87
CA LEU A 7 -2.08 8.78 -11.92
C LEU A 7 -2.73 8.65 -10.56
N SER A 8 -4.05 8.50 -10.52
CA SER A 8 -4.72 8.24 -9.27
C SER A 8 -4.42 6.81 -8.83
N ILE A 9 -4.55 6.57 -7.53
CA ILE A 9 -4.33 5.23 -7.00
C ILE A 9 -5.30 4.26 -7.67
N TYR A 10 -6.56 4.68 -7.81
CA TYR A 10 -7.57 3.83 -8.42
C TYR A 10 -7.17 3.46 -9.85
N ASP A 11 -6.78 4.43 -10.66
CA ASP A 11 -6.42 4.15 -12.03
C ASP A 11 -5.18 3.28 -12.12
N ASP A 12 -4.20 3.53 -11.25
CA ASP A 12 -2.97 2.76 -11.25
C ASP A 12 -3.25 1.29 -10.95
N ILE A 13 -3.99 1.02 -9.91
CA ILE A 13 -4.27 -0.37 -9.53
C ILE A 13 -5.20 -1.02 -10.55
N LYS A 14 -6.17 -0.28 -11.05
CA LYS A 14 -7.06 -0.80 -12.06
C LYS A 14 -6.28 -1.24 -13.30
N ASP A 15 -5.33 -0.40 -13.73
CA ASP A 15 -4.52 -0.73 -14.90
C ASP A 15 -3.68 -1.98 -14.66
N ILE A 16 -3.06 -2.08 -13.49
CA ILE A 16 -2.22 -3.23 -13.20
C ILE A 16 -3.04 -4.50 -13.13
N LEU A 17 -4.25 -4.42 -12.60
CA LEU A 17 -5.12 -5.58 -12.51
C LEU A 17 -5.72 -5.97 -13.85
N GLY A 18 -5.72 -5.04 -14.80
CA GLY A 18 -6.27 -5.33 -16.12
C GLY A 18 -7.78 -5.27 -16.18
N VAL A 19 -8.39 -4.51 -15.28
CA VAL A 19 -9.84 -4.35 -15.29
C VAL A 19 -10.22 -3.39 -16.41
N PRO A 20 -11.06 -3.84 -17.37
CA PRO A 20 -11.25 -3.05 -18.58
C PRO A 20 -12.24 -1.90 -18.47
N ASP A 21 -13.17 -1.95 -17.50
CA ASP A 21 -14.18 -0.92 -17.46
C ASP A 21 -14.50 -0.57 -16.03
N GLU A 22 -15.61 0.14 -15.84
CA GLU A 22 -15.97 0.65 -14.52
C GLU A 22 -16.93 -0.27 -13.77
N SER A 23 -17.14 -1.47 -14.26
CA SER A 23 -18.11 -2.37 -13.65
C SER A 23 -17.81 -2.67 -12.20
N PHE A 24 -16.53 -2.70 -11.85
CA PHE A 24 -16.12 -3.09 -10.51
C PHE A 24 -15.58 -1.91 -9.71
N LYS A 25 -15.95 -0.68 -10.10
CA LYS A 25 -15.36 0.50 -9.51
C LYS A 25 -15.51 0.52 -7.99
N GLU A 26 -16.71 0.27 -7.51
CA GLU A 26 -16.94 0.39 -6.08
C GLU A 26 -16.25 -0.71 -5.29
N SER A 27 -16.29 -1.93 -5.83
CA SER A 27 -15.56 -3.01 -5.17
C SER A 27 -14.07 -2.72 -5.11
N LEU A 28 -13.53 -2.22 -6.21
CA LEU A 28 -12.11 -1.95 -6.28
C LEU A 28 -11.73 -0.83 -5.32
N LEU A 29 -12.55 0.20 -5.22
CA LEU A 29 -12.28 1.26 -4.26
C LEU A 29 -12.26 0.74 -2.82
N VAL A 30 -13.18 -0.16 -2.50
CA VAL A 30 -13.20 -0.74 -1.16
C VAL A 30 -11.94 -1.56 -0.91
N PHE A 31 -11.54 -2.38 -1.87
CA PHE A 31 -10.34 -3.19 -1.70
C PHE A 31 -9.10 -2.32 -1.54
N ILE A 32 -8.97 -1.29 -2.37
CA ILE A 32 -7.81 -0.41 -2.28
C ILE A 32 -7.80 0.32 -0.94
N ASN A 33 -8.96 0.83 -0.54
CA ASN A 33 -9.03 1.55 0.72
C ASN A 33 -8.62 0.68 1.89
N GLY A 34 -9.07 -0.57 1.89
CA GLY A 34 -8.68 -1.50 2.94
C GLY A 34 -7.19 -1.76 2.95
N ALA A 35 -6.60 -1.90 1.76
CA ALA A 35 -5.17 -2.13 1.68
C ALA A 35 -4.38 -0.92 2.18
N LEU A 36 -4.85 0.28 1.85
CA LEU A 36 -4.18 1.49 2.34
C LEU A 36 -4.29 1.62 3.85
N ASP A 37 -5.42 1.20 4.41
CA ASP A 37 -5.56 1.21 5.87
C ASP A 37 -4.54 0.30 6.52
N ILE A 38 -4.33 -0.88 5.95
CA ILE A 38 -3.34 -1.81 6.48
C ILE A 38 -1.95 -1.18 6.40
N MET A 39 -1.65 -0.49 5.31
CA MET A 39 -0.38 0.18 5.19
C MET A 39 -0.22 1.27 6.22
N ASN A 40 -1.30 2.04 6.47
CA ASN A 40 -1.25 3.05 7.53
C ASN A 40 -0.96 2.41 8.89
N GLN A 41 -1.60 1.28 9.17
CA GLN A 41 -1.37 0.62 10.44
C GLN A 41 0.05 0.10 10.56
N ALA A 42 0.66 -0.25 9.44
CA ALA A 42 2.05 -0.69 9.44
C ALA A 42 3.03 0.47 9.51
N GLY A 43 2.54 1.70 9.42
CA GLY A 43 3.38 2.88 9.57
C GLY A 43 3.62 3.67 8.30
N ALA A 44 3.09 3.24 7.18
CA ALA A 44 3.37 3.88 5.90
C ALA A 44 2.27 4.85 5.52
N GLY A 45 2.67 5.97 4.95
CA GLY A 45 1.72 6.93 4.41
C GLY A 45 0.92 7.63 5.46
N ARG A 46 -0.19 8.18 5.04
CA ARG A 46 -1.10 8.89 5.93
C ARG A 46 -2.53 8.57 5.51
N PRO A 47 -3.48 8.73 6.42
CA PRO A 47 -4.86 8.41 6.10
C PRO A 47 -5.38 9.29 4.98
N VAL A 48 -6.12 8.69 4.06
CA VAL A 48 -6.77 9.43 2.99
C VAL A 48 -8.17 8.89 2.82
N LEU A 49 -9.05 9.75 2.38
CA LEU A 49 -10.39 9.34 1.97
C LEU A 49 -10.30 9.02 0.50
N LEU A 50 -10.29 7.74 0.18
CA LEU A 50 -10.02 7.30 -1.18
C LEU A 50 -11.18 7.59 -2.11
N THR A 51 -10.88 8.25 -3.22
CA THR A 51 -11.81 8.43 -4.33
C THR A 51 -11.07 8.01 -5.59
N THR A 52 -11.76 8.08 -6.72
CA THR A 52 -11.11 7.76 -7.98
C THR A 52 -10.05 8.79 -8.37
N GLU A 53 -9.96 9.90 -7.64
CA GLU A 53 -9.00 10.94 -7.96
C GLU A 53 -7.87 11.06 -6.95
N THR A 54 -7.93 10.31 -5.86
CA THR A 54 -6.87 10.31 -4.87
C THR A 54 -5.58 9.79 -5.50
N THR A 55 -4.49 10.53 -5.33
CA THR A 55 -3.22 10.14 -5.93
C THR A 55 -2.31 9.52 -4.88
N TRP A 56 -1.23 8.91 -5.36
CA TRP A 56 -0.24 8.38 -4.44
C TRP A 56 0.43 9.49 -3.64
N ASN A 57 0.56 10.68 -4.21
CA ASN A 57 1.08 11.81 -3.45
C ASN A 57 0.19 12.16 -2.28
N ASP A 58 -1.11 12.02 -2.45
CA ASP A 58 -2.03 12.27 -1.34
C ASP A 58 -1.79 11.31 -0.20
N PHE A 59 -1.44 10.08 -0.51
CA PHE A 59 -1.22 9.05 0.48
C PHE A 59 0.16 9.15 1.12
N GLN A 60 1.17 9.56 0.37
CA GLN A 60 2.53 9.56 0.86
C GLN A 60 2.74 10.64 1.91
N ASP A 61 3.47 10.28 2.95
CA ASP A 61 3.90 11.24 3.95
C ASP A 61 5.19 11.88 3.45
N PRO A 62 5.22 13.21 3.27
CA PRO A 62 6.44 13.84 2.74
C PRO A 62 7.68 13.56 3.56
N GLU A 63 7.55 13.41 4.86
CA GLU A 63 8.71 13.11 5.68
C GLU A 63 9.25 11.74 5.39
N GLN A 64 8.38 10.79 5.08
CA GLN A 64 8.82 9.45 4.74
C GLN A 64 9.49 9.42 3.38
N VAL A 65 8.96 10.18 2.43
CA VAL A 65 9.58 10.29 1.12
C VAL A 65 10.97 10.87 1.25
N GLU A 66 11.11 11.91 2.06
CA GLU A 66 12.39 12.54 2.28
C GLU A 66 13.35 11.59 2.95
N GLY A 67 12.85 10.72 3.83
CA GLY A 67 13.67 9.74 4.50
C GLY A 67 14.01 8.54 3.64
N ASN A 68 13.65 8.58 2.37
CA ASN A 68 13.98 7.52 1.43
C ASN A 68 13.36 6.19 1.81
N LYS A 69 12.14 6.23 2.30
CA LYS A 69 11.43 4.98 2.60
C LYS A 69 10.95 4.35 1.31
N SER A 70 10.93 3.05 1.29
CA SER A 70 10.59 2.32 0.08
C SER A 70 9.10 2.42 -0.21
N PHE A 71 8.74 3.21 -1.20
CA PHE A 71 7.35 3.34 -1.59
C PHE A 71 6.90 2.19 -2.49
N ASN A 72 7.83 1.61 -3.24
CA ASN A 72 7.45 0.56 -4.18
C ASN A 72 6.82 -0.63 -3.49
N ILE A 73 7.26 -0.94 -2.28
CA ILE A 73 6.68 -2.06 -1.55
C ILE A 73 5.23 -1.77 -1.18
N VAL A 74 4.94 -0.52 -0.83
CA VAL A 74 3.56 -0.12 -0.53
C VAL A 74 2.67 -0.34 -1.73
N ARG A 75 3.11 0.14 -2.89
CA ARG A 75 2.34 0.00 -4.12
C ARG A 75 2.16 -1.47 -4.47
N SER A 76 3.22 -2.25 -4.32
CA SER A 76 3.14 -3.68 -4.61
C SER A 76 2.18 -4.38 -3.65
N TYR A 77 2.18 -4.00 -2.40
CA TYR A 77 1.26 -4.61 -1.44
C TYR A 77 -0.19 -4.32 -1.81
N VAL A 78 -0.49 -3.06 -2.15
CA VAL A 78 -1.85 -2.69 -2.50
C VAL A 78 -2.32 -3.49 -3.71
N TRP A 79 -1.46 -3.59 -4.73
CA TRP A 79 -1.80 -4.37 -5.90
C TRP A 79 -2.03 -5.83 -5.55
N LEU A 80 -1.12 -6.41 -4.77
CA LEU A 80 -1.19 -7.82 -4.43
C LEU A 80 -2.46 -8.13 -3.65
N ARG A 81 -2.78 -7.27 -2.69
CA ARG A 81 -3.99 -7.46 -1.90
C ARG A 81 -5.23 -7.38 -2.75
N CYS A 82 -5.29 -6.40 -3.64
CA CYS A 82 -6.43 -6.25 -4.52
C CYS A 82 -6.55 -7.43 -5.47
N LYS A 83 -5.43 -7.90 -5.98
CA LYS A 83 -5.44 -9.07 -6.86
C LYS A 83 -5.98 -10.29 -6.14
N ALA A 84 -5.55 -10.51 -4.92
CA ALA A 84 -6.00 -11.66 -4.15
C ALA A 84 -7.49 -11.60 -3.85
N MET A 85 -8.02 -10.39 -3.67
CA MET A 85 -9.44 -10.23 -3.35
C MET A 85 -10.30 -10.20 -4.59
N PHE A 86 -9.78 -9.62 -5.68
CA PHE A 86 -10.56 -9.42 -6.90
C PHE A 86 -10.52 -10.63 -7.80
N ASP A 87 -9.39 -11.30 -7.87
CA ASP A 87 -9.18 -12.43 -8.77
C ASP A 87 -8.34 -13.48 -8.05
N PRO A 88 -8.90 -14.12 -7.02
CA PRO A 88 -8.10 -15.06 -6.24
C PRO A 88 -7.71 -16.27 -7.07
N PRO A 89 -6.49 -16.77 -6.86
CA PRO A 89 -6.07 -17.99 -7.56
C PRO A 89 -6.91 -19.16 -7.12
N ALA A 90 -7.20 -20.04 -8.06
CA ALA A 90 -7.93 -21.25 -7.74
C ALA A 90 -7.08 -22.28 -7.03
N ASN A 91 -5.79 -22.21 -7.23
CA ASN A 91 -4.85 -23.18 -6.67
C ASN A 91 -4.55 -22.84 -5.21
N PRO A 92 -4.85 -23.74 -4.25
CA PRO A 92 -4.62 -23.42 -2.84
C PRO A 92 -3.16 -23.13 -2.52
N SER A 93 -2.22 -23.80 -3.19
CA SER A 93 -0.81 -23.52 -2.95
C SER A 93 -0.44 -22.11 -3.36
N THR A 94 -0.94 -21.66 -4.50
CA THR A 94 -0.68 -20.30 -4.96
C THR A 94 -1.31 -19.30 -4.00
N LEU A 95 -2.51 -19.58 -3.53
CA LEU A 95 -3.17 -18.67 -2.60
C LEU A 95 -2.38 -18.57 -1.31
N SER A 96 -1.86 -19.68 -0.80
CA SER A 96 -1.04 -19.66 0.40
C SER A 96 0.21 -18.84 0.19
N ARG A 97 0.84 -18.99 -0.98
CA ARG A 97 2.04 -18.21 -1.28
C ARG A 97 1.74 -16.72 -1.32
N LEU A 98 0.60 -16.35 -1.88
CA LEU A 98 0.23 -14.94 -1.91
C LEU A 98 0.05 -14.38 -0.51
N LYS A 99 -0.55 -15.16 0.37
CA LYS A 99 -0.73 -14.71 1.74
C LYS A 99 0.60 -14.57 2.45
N GLU A 100 1.50 -15.49 2.22
CA GLU A 100 2.84 -15.37 2.79
C GLU A 100 3.54 -14.11 2.29
N LEU A 101 3.36 -13.82 1.02
CA LEU A 101 3.98 -12.63 0.44
C LEU A 101 3.37 -11.35 1.00
N GLU A 102 2.05 -11.36 1.21
CA GLU A 102 1.41 -10.22 1.85
C GLU A 102 1.99 -9.99 3.24
N ASP A 103 2.13 -11.06 4.02
CA ASP A 103 2.68 -10.94 5.36
C ASP A 103 4.11 -10.44 5.33
N GLU A 104 4.90 -10.91 4.36
CA GLU A 104 6.28 -10.45 4.23
C GLU A 104 6.31 -8.96 3.90
N TYR A 105 5.44 -8.51 3.00
CA TYR A 105 5.40 -7.09 2.66
C TYR A 105 5.05 -6.25 3.87
N ILE A 106 4.07 -6.69 4.66
CA ILE A 106 3.69 -5.96 5.86
C ILE A 106 4.87 -5.88 6.82
N TRP A 107 5.57 -6.99 7.00
CA TRP A 107 6.71 -7.00 7.90
C TRP A 107 7.80 -6.04 7.42
N ARG A 108 8.08 -6.04 6.12
CA ARG A 108 9.09 -5.14 5.57
C ARG A 108 8.67 -3.68 5.71
N ILE A 109 7.39 -3.42 5.52
CA ILE A 109 6.87 -2.06 5.69
C ILE A 109 7.02 -1.61 7.13
N GLU A 110 6.67 -2.49 8.06
CA GLU A 110 6.81 -2.16 9.47
C GLU A 110 8.25 -1.84 9.83
N LEU A 111 9.19 -2.61 9.30
CA LEU A 111 10.59 -2.33 9.54
C LEU A 111 11.02 -1.01 8.94
N ALA A 112 10.61 -0.76 7.70
CA ALA A 112 11.07 0.43 6.98
C ALA A 112 10.50 1.71 7.57
N TYR A 113 9.28 1.65 8.08
CA TYR A 113 8.57 2.85 8.51
C TYR A 113 8.46 2.98 10.02
N SER A 114 9.01 2.03 10.78
CA SER A 114 8.93 2.16 12.21
C SER A 114 9.90 3.23 12.69
N PRO A 115 9.65 3.78 13.88
CA PRO A 115 10.55 4.78 14.44
C PRO A 115 11.93 4.21 14.65
N ALA A 116 12.93 5.09 14.64
CA ALA A 116 14.30 4.67 14.83
C ALA A 116 14.45 4.00 16.19
N PRO A 117 15.33 2.99 16.28
CA PRO A 117 15.51 2.28 17.55
C PRO A 117 16.13 3.11 18.64
N VAL A 118 16.49 4.34 18.36
CA VAL A 118 16.99 5.24 19.37
C VAL A 118 16.08 5.30 20.60
N SER A 119 14.79 5.17 20.37
CA SER A 119 13.85 5.26 21.46
C SER A 119 14.10 4.18 22.51
N GLU A 120 14.58 3.02 22.11
CA GLU A 120 14.88 1.98 23.07
C GLU A 120 16.04 2.37 23.96
N GLU A 121 17.05 2.94 23.38
CA GLU A 121 18.18 3.38 24.16
C GLU A 121 17.81 4.49 25.09
N ASP A 122 16.99 5.40 24.63
CA ASP A 122 16.50 6.45 25.48
C ASP A 122 15.75 5.88 26.66
N ASN A 123 14.93 4.89 26.43
CA ASN A 123 14.19 4.29 27.51
C ASN A 123 15.10 3.66 28.53
N ARG A 124 16.14 2.99 28.07
CA ARG A 124 17.07 2.38 29.00
C ARG A 124 17.77 3.42 29.84
N GLU A 125 18.15 4.49 29.23
CA GLU A 125 18.83 5.53 29.97
C GLU A 125 17.93 6.28 30.91
N GLY A 126 16.67 6.36 30.55
CA GLY A 126 15.73 7.07 31.37
C GLY A 126 15.32 6.35 32.63
N ARG A 127 15.78 5.13 32.84
CA ARG A 127 15.38 4.37 34.03
C ARG A 127 16.18 4.68 35.26
#